data_0c530f8115a85678b248cab85f6b41d6
#
_entry.id   0c530f8115a85678b248cab85f6b41d6
#
_cell.length_a   1.000
_cell.length_b   1.000
_cell.length_c   1.000
_cell.angle_alpha   90.00
_cell.angle_beta   90.00
_cell.angle_gamma   90.00
#
_symmetry.space_group_name_H-M   'P 1'
#
loop_
_entity.id
_entity.type
_entity.pdbx_description
1 polymer ?
#
loop_
_entity_poly.entity_id
_entity_poly.type
_entity_poly.pdbx_seq_one_letter_code
_entity_poly.pdbx_strand_id
1 'polypeptide(L)'
;MFIQHCGEYEIPFNLEKSIRPHDDTTLFCCSGMQQFKSKFKDQKYLNTISNIQPCLRLNDIEEIGDGTHLLYFNMIGLFSFRQWTVKESIDFWMDFLINKLELKIDYVTIHPDKIDQWKNYYSEY
;
A
#
# COMPACT_ATOMS: atom_id res chain seq x y z
N MET A 1 2.25 -13.97 6.76
CA MET A 1 1.67 -14.04 5.41
C MET A 1 2.17 -12.90 4.51
N PHE A 2 1.88 -11.58 4.75
CA PHE A 2 2.36 -10.50 3.88
C PHE A 2 3.90 -10.41 3.76
N ILE A 3 4.61 -10.51 4.88
CA ILE A 3 6.10 -10.50 4.89
C ILE A 3 6.67 -11.66 4.06
N GLN A 4 6.08 -12.85 4.18
CA GLN A 4 6.49 -14.02 3.41
C GLN A 4 6.24 -13.80 1.92
N HIS A 5 5.07 -13.25 1.55
CA HIS A 5 4.74 -12.91 0.18
C HIS A 5 5.72 -11.89 -0.43
N CYS A 6 6.08 -10.84 0.33
CA CYS A 6 7.14 -9.93 -0.09
C CYS A 6 8.47 -10.65 -0.34
N GLY A 7 8.80 -11.64 0.49
CA GLY A 7 10.01 -12.46 0.33
C GLY A 7 10.01 -13.31 -0.93
N GLU A 8 8.86 -13.85 -1.35
CA GLU A 8 8.70 -14.62 -2.59
C GLU A 8 8.98 -13.74 -3.84
N TYR A 9 8.75 -12.44 -3.74
CA TYR A 9 9.04 -11.45 -4.79
C TYR A 9 10.37 -10.72 -4.58
N GLU A 10 11.19 -11.18 -3.63
CA GLU A 10 12.49 -10.57 -3.29
C GLU A 10 12.39 -9.08 -2.92
N ILE A 11 11.26 -8.65 -2.37
CA ILE A 11 11.00 -7.25 -2.01
C ILE A 11 11.52 -6.99 -0.60
N PRO A 12 12.41 -6.00 -0.39
CA PRO A 12 12.81 -5.55 0.93
C PRO A 12 11.61 -5.13 1.77
N PHE A 13 11.55 -5.64 2.99
CA PHE A 13 10.45 -5.39 3.90
C PHE A 13 10.89 -4.57 5.11
N ASN A 14 10.08 -3.57 5.48
CA ASN A 14 10.31 -2.72 6.63
C ASN A 14 9.13 -2.79 7.61
N LEU A 15 9.39 -3.26 8.82
CA LEU A 15 8.39 -3.29 9.89
C LEU A 15 8.53 -2.03 10.75
N GLU A 16 7.64 -1.09 10.55
CA GLU A 16 7.56 0.10 11.39
C GLU A 16 6.86 -0.21 12.72
N LYS A 17 7.37 0.33 13.80
CA LYS A 17 6.85 0.09 15.15
C LYS A 17 6.26 1.33 15.80
N SER A 18 6.36 2.48 15.14
CA SER A 18 5.95 3.75 15.69
C SER A 18 5.00 4.50 14.76
N ILE A 19 4.03 5.18 15.34
CA ILE A 19 3.20 6.17 14.63
C ILE A 19 3.92 7.50 14.43
N ARG A 20 5.14 7.65 14.97
CA ARG A 20 5.92 8.88 14.79
C ARG A 20 6.53 8.92 13.38
N PRO A 21 6.29 10.00 12.62
CA PRO A 21 6.93 10.19 11.32
C PRO A 21 8.46 10.28 11.44
N HIS A 22 9.17 9.91 10.37
CA HIS A 22 10.61 10.14 10.25
C HIS A 22 10.94 11.60 9.89
N ASP A 23 9.94 12.39 9.57
CA ASP A 23 10.05 13.81 9.23
C ASP A 23 9.05 14.66 10.05
N ASP A 24 9.20 15.98 9.96
CA ASP A 24 8.37 16.94 10.70
C ASP A 24 7.14 17.43 9.91
N THR A 25 6.74 16.73 8.86
CA THR A 25 5.61 17.17 7.99
C THR A 25 4.24 16.91 8.60
N THR A 26 4.14 15.95 9.51
CA THR A 26 2.90 15.61 10.23
C THR A 26 3.21 15.18 11.65
N LEU A 27 2.22 15.29 12.54
CA LEU A 27 2.36 14.88 13.94
C LEU A 27 2.40 13.35 14.09
N PHE A 28 1.58 12.65 13.30
CA PHE A 28 1.50 11.19 13.30
C PHE A 28 1.52 10.64 11.87
N CYS A 29 1.95 9.39 11.71
CA CYS A 29 1.81 8.67 10.45
C CYS A 29 0.34 8.35 10.19
N CYS A 30 -0.20 8.85 9.08
CA CYS A 30 -1.54 8.53 8.60
C CYS A 30 -1.52 7.55 7.41
N SER A 31 -0.34 7.22 6.88
CA SER A 31 -0.16 6.25 5.80
C SER A 31 1.25 5.67 5.77
N GLY A 32 1.40 4.49 5.14
CA GLY A 32 2.68 3.81 4.99
C GLY A 32 3.69 4.58 4.13
N MET A 33 3.23 5.38 3.16
CA MET A 33 4.10 6.15 2.28
C MET A 33 4.86 7.28 2.99
N GLN A 34 4.41 7.70 4.15
CA GLN A 34 4.98 8.84 4.88
C GLN A 34 6.46 8.66 5.20
N GLN A 35 6.87 7.42 5.50
CA GLN A 35 8.25 7.08 5.80
C GLN A 35 9.18 7.14 4.57
N PHE A 36 8.60 7.22 3.38
CA PHE A 36 9.35 7.19 2.11
C PHE A 36 9.29 8.50 1.31
N LYS A 37 8.83 9.60 1.91
CA LYS A 37 8.69 10.91 1.23
C LYS A 37 9.97 11.38 0.53
N SER A 38 11.13 11.18 1.14
CA SER A 38 12.41 11.53 0.54
C SER A 38 12.68 10.73 -0.75
N LYS A 39 12.27 9.47 -0.79
CA LYS A 39 12.44 8.58 -1.95
C LYS A 39 11.52 8.96 -3.11
N PHE A 40 10.32 9.49 -2.83
CA PHE A 40 9.44 10.02 -3.87
C PHE A 40 10.02 11.26 -4.56
N LYS A 41 10.78 12.08 -3.82
CA LYS A 41 11.45 13.28 -4.35
C LYS A 41 12.73 12.95 -5.11
N ASP A 42 13.41 11.88 -4.76
CA ASP A 42 14.66 11.47 -5.40
C ASP A 42 14.39 10.80 -6.77
N GLN A 43 14.64 11.54 -7.84
CA GLN A 43 14.43 11.06 -9.21
C GLN A 43 15.34 9.90 -9.60
N LYS A 44 16.45 9.68 -8.90
CA LYS A 44 17.42 8.62 -9.17
C LYS A 44 17.17 7.36 -8.35
N TYR A 45 16.31 7.44 -7.35
CA TYR A 45 16.01 6.28 -6.51
C TYR A 45 15.19 5.24 -7.28
N LEU A 46 15.76 4.06 -7.49
CA LEU A 46 15.15 2.92 -8.17
C LEU A 46 15.09 1.76 -7.19
N ASN A 47 13.93 1.43 -6.68
CA ASN A 47 13.71 0.26 -5.83
C ASN A 47 12.22 0.00 -5.63
N THR A 48 11.88 -1.24 -5.30
CA THR A 48 10.56 -1.61 -4.79
C THR A 48 10.73 -2.03 -3.34
N ILE A 49 9.96 -1.45 -2.44
CA ILE A 49 10.00 -1.73 -1.00
C ILE A 49 8.60 -1.91 -0.46
N SER A 50 8.50 -2.67 0.61
CA SER A 50 7.24 -2.90 1.31
C SER A 50 7.36 -2.53 2.78
N ASN A 51 6.23 -2.21 3.41
CA ASN A 51 6.18 -2.01 4.86
C ASN A 51 4.87 -2.44 5.49
N ILE A 52 4.88 -2.55 6.81
CA ILE A 52 3.70 -2.46 7.66
C ILE A 52 3.90 -1.25 8.55
N GLN A 53 2.98 -0.29 8.46
CA GLN A 53 3.02 0.98 9.18
C GLN A 53 1.83 1.11 10.12
N PRO A 54 2.05 1.26 11.44
CA PRO A 54 1.01 1.72 12.35
C PRO A 54 0.58 3.14 11.98
N CYS A 55 -0.71 3.32 11.77
CA CYS A 55 -1.30 4.60 11.35
C CYS A 55 -2.30 5.10 12.37
N LEU A 56 -2.33 6.42 12.56
CA LEU A 56 -3.33 7.12 13.33
C LEU A 56 -4.02 8.16 12.45
N ARG A 57 -5.35 8.05 12.32
CA ARG A 57 -6.19 8.99 11.56
C ARG A 57 -7.22 9.62 12.48
N LEU A 58 -7.25 10.94 12.53
CA LEU A 58 -8.15 11.72 13.38
C LEU A 58 -9.25 12.44 12.58
N ASN A 59 -9.19 12.38 11.25
CA ASN A 59 -10.07 13.16 10.37
C ASN A 59 -11.54 12.81 10.57
N ASP A 60 -11.83 11.52 10.72
CA ASP A 60 -13.20 11.01 10.80
C ASP A 60 -13.46 10.41 12.19
N ILE A 61 -12.95 11.06 13.24
CA ILE A 61 -13.05 10.57 14.61
C ILE A 61 -14.50 10.43 15.08
N GLU A 62 -15.41 11.25 14.57
CA GLU A 62 -16.83 11.23 14.90
C GLU A 62 -17.55 10.02 14.30
N GLU A 63 -16.97 9.40 13.26
CA GLU A 63 -17.52 8.20 12.60
C GLU A 63 -17.06 6.89 13.26
N ILE A 64 -16.19 6.96 14.26
CA ILE A 64 -15.68 5.77 14.95
C ILE A 64 -16.83 5.04 15.66
N GLY A 65 -16.99 3.75 15.32
CA GLY A 65 -18.05 2.90 15.83
C GLY A 65 -19.09 2.50 14.78
N ASP A 66 -18.98 3.02 13.55
CA ASP A 66 -19.83 2.64 12.42
C ASP A 66 -19.48 1.27 11.81
N GLY A 67 -18.44 0.61 12.32
CA GLY A 67 -17.93 -0.68 11.81
C GLY A 67 -16.99 -0.57 10.62
N THR A 68 -16.69 0.64 10.14
CA THR A 68 -15.86 0.90 8.96
C THR A 68 -14.65 1.76 9.28
N HIS A 69 -14.84 2.86 10.02
CA HIS A 69 -13.78 3.79 10.36
C HIS A 69 -12.95 3.31 11.55
N LEU A 70 -11.64 3.36 11.39
CA LEU A 70 -10.66 2.99 12.41
C LEU A 70 -9.75 4.18 12.73
N LEU A 71 -9.60 4.47 14.01
CA LEU A 71 -8.70 5.50 14.52
C LEU A 71 -7.23 5.06 14.40
N TYR A 72 -6.96 3.81 14.78
CA TYR A 72 -5.62 3.21 14.77
C TYR A 72 -5.67 1.87 14.03
N PHE A 73 -4.75 1.68 13.09
CA PHE A 73 -4.65 0.45 12.29
C PHE A 73 -3.26 0.27 11.71
N ASN A 74 -2.95 -0.94 11.27
CA ASN A 74 -1.73 -1.23 10.54
C ASN A 74 -2.01 -1.20 9.04
N MET A 75 -1.29 -0.36 8.32
CA MET A 75 -1.36 -0.28 6.87
C MET A 75 -0.22 -1.09 6.25
N ILE A 76 -0.56 -2.09 5.44
CA ILE A 76 0.41 -2.76 4.58
C ILE A 76 0.62 -1.92 3.32
N GLY A 77 1.85 -1.83 2.85
CA GLY A 77 2.21 -1.00 1.70
C GLY A 77 3.26 -1.63 0.80
N LEU A 78 3.12 -1.41 -0.50
CA LEU A 78 4.10 -1.69 -1.54
C LEU A 78 4.38 -0.39 -2.29
N PHE A 79 5.65 -0.03 -2.41
CA PHE A 79 6.07 1.22 -3.04
C PHE A 79 7.14 0.92 -4.07
N SER A 80 6.78 1.02 -5.35
CA SER A 80 7.72 0.86 -6.45
C SER A 80 8.16 2.22 -6.98
N PHE A 81 9.43 2.52 -6.76
CA PHE A 81 10.05 3.75 -7.23
C PHE A 81 10.70 3.51 -8.59
N ARG A 82 9.92 3.68 -9.67
CA ARG A 82 10.37 3.58 -11.07
C ARG A 82 10.96 2.22 -11.47
N GLN A 83 10.68 1.17 -10.72
CA GLN A 83 11.20 -0.17 -10.97
C GLN A 83 10.13 -1.08 -11.58
N TRP A 84 8.95 -1.14 -10.98
CA TRP A 84 7.86 -1.98 -11.44
C TRP A 84 6.90 -1.23 -12.35
N THR A 85 6.32 -1.95 -13.28
CA THR A 85 5.20 -1.52 -14.08
C THR A 85 3.90 -1.57 -13.27
N VAL A 86 2.84 -0.97 -13.81
CA VAL A 86 1.49 -1.08 -13.23
C VAL A 86 1.05 -2.54 -13.16
N LYS A 87 1.33 -3.34 -14.23
CA LYS A 87 0.96 -4.74 -14.27
C LYS A 87 1.63 -5.55 -13.15
N GLU A 88 2.93 -5.42 -12.96
CA GLU A 88 3.65 -6.11 -11.89
C GLU A 88 3.10 -5.79 -10.50
N SER A 89 2.70 -4.53 -10.29
CA SER A 89 2.07 -4.12 -9.02
C SER A 89 0.68 -4.73 -8.83
N ILE A 90 -0.11 -4.83 -9.91
CA ILE A 90 -1.43 -5.47 -9.88
C ILE A 90 -1.27 -6.97 -9.62
N ASP A 91 -0.39 -7.65 -10.36
CA ASP A 91 -0.13 -9.08 -10.22
C ASP A 91 0.26 -9.44 -8.78
N PHE A 92 1.17 -8.65 -8.17
CA PHE A 92 1.56 -8.83 -6.77
C PHE A 92 0.37 -8.77 -5.81
N TRP A 93 -0.48 -7.74 -5.94
CA TRP A 93 -1.62 -7.58 -5.03
C TRP A 93 -2.73 -8.60 -5.29
N MET A 94 -3.00 -8.94 -6.55
CA MET A 94 -4.01 -9.95 -6.89
C MET A 94 -3.56 -11.34 -6.41
N ASP A 95 -2.28 -11.70 -6.58
CA ASP A 95 -1.73 -12.93 -6.03
C ASP A 95 -1.85 -12.96 -4.50
N PHE A 96 -1.51 -11.85 -3.82
CA PHE A 96 -1.67 -11.78 -2.37
C PHE A 96 -3.11 -11.92 -1.91
N LEU A 97 -4.04 -11.18 -2.54
CA LEU A 97 -5.45 -11.16 -2.11
C LEU A 97 -6.16 -12.47 -2.44
N ILE A 98 -5.98 -12.99 -3.65
CA ILE A 98 -6.71 -14.18 -4.12
C ILE A 98 -6.06 -15.46 -3.63
N ASN A 99 -4.74 -15.62 -3.85
CA ASN A 99 -4.07 -16.89 -3.61
C ASN A 99 -3.56 -17.06 -2.16
N LYS A 100 -3.14 -15.96 -1.51
CA LYS A 100 -2.62 -16.04 -0.13
C LYS A 100 -3.69 -15.78 0.92
N LEU A 101 -4.60 -14.85 0.69
CA LEU A 101 -5.70 -14.54 1.60
C LEU A 101 -7.01 -15.25 1.25
N GLU A 102 -7.08 -15.90 0.08
CA GLU A 102 -8.28 -16.60 -0.42
C GLU A 102 -9.53 -15.70 -0.45
N LEU A 103 -9.32 -14.40 -0.72
CA LEU A 103 -10.42 -13.46 -0.81
C LEU A 103 -11.10 -13.52 -2.18
N LYS A 104 -12.41 -13.45 -2.18
CA LYS A 104 -13.18 -13.22 -3.39
C LYS A 104 -13.21 -11.73 -3.68
N ILE A 105 -12.79 -11.33 -4.86
CA ILE A 105 -12.88 -9.95 -5.34
C ILE A 105 -14.23 -9.76 -6.02
N ASP A 106 -15.09 -8.89 -5.48
CA ASP A 106 -16.40 -8.63 -6.07
C ASP A 106 -16.35 -7.58 -7.17
N TYR A 107 -15.52 -6.55 -7.02
CA TYR A 107 -15.31 -5.50 -8.04
C TYR A 107 -14.00 -4.75 -7.83
N VAL A 108 -13.55 -4.10 -8.89
CA VAL A 108 -12.39 -3.20 -8.88
C VAL A 108 -12.83 -1.84 -9.40
N THR A 109 -12.50 -0.78 -8.66
CA THR A 109 -12.74 0.60 -9.10
C THR A 109 -11.50 1.18 -9.77
N ILE A 110 -11.69 1.83 -10.91
CA ILE A 110 -10.61 2.46 -11.69
C ILE A 110 -10.98 3.92 -11.91
N HIS A 111 -10.00 4.81 -11.69
CA HIS A 111 -10.20 6.24 -11.98
C HIS A 111 -10.52 6.44 -13.48
N PRO A 112 -11.50 7.28 -13.87
CA PRO A 112 -11.90 7.46 -15.27
C PRO A 112 -10.75 7.70 -16.24
N ASP A 113 -9.78 8.55 -15.87
CA ASP A 113 -8.62 8.87 -16.71
C ASP A 113 -7.65 7.69 -16.91
N LYS A 114 -7.84 6.60 -16.19
CA LYS A 114 -6.98 5.41 -16.21
C LYS A 114 -7.67 4.16 -16.75
N ILE A 115 -8.94 4.24 -17.10
CA ILE A 115 -9.72 3.07 -17.56
C ILE A 115 -9.01 2.36 -18.72
N ASP A 116 -8.60 3.11 -19.76
CA ASP A 116 -8.00 2.51 -20.96
C ASP A 116 -6.64 1.87 -20.69
N GLN A 117 -5.93 2.35 -19.68
CA GLN A 117 -4.65 1.80 -19.27
C GLN A 117 -4.79 0.54 -18.41
N TRP A 118 -5.79 0.48 -17.51
CA TRP A 118 -5.84 -0.49 -16.43
C TRP A 118 -6.89 -1.59 -16.62
N LYS A 119 -7.97 -1.35 -17.37
CA LYS A 119 -9.07 -2.33 -17.55
C LYS A 119 -8.59 -3.70 -18.03
N ASN A 120 -7.61 -3.71 -18.94
CA ASN A 120 -7.12 -4.95 -19.53
C ASN A 120 -6.32 -5.81 -18.54
N TYR A 121 -5.70 -5.21 -17.54
CA TYR A 121 -4.94 -5.96 -16.52
C TYR A 121 -5.84 -6.74 -15.58
N TYR A 122 -7.03 -6.21 -15.26
CA TYR A 122 -7.96 -6.86 -14.36
C TYR A 122 -8.86 -7.89 -15.05
N SER A 123 -8.91 -7.92 -16.38
CA SER A 123 -9.68 -8.93 -17.13
C SER A 123 -9.09 -10.35 -17.03
N GLU A 124 -7.89 -10.47 -16.50
CA GLU A 124 -7.21 -11.77 -16.30
C GLU A 124 -7.60 -12.40 -14.94
N TYR A 125 -8.27 -11.67 -14.05
CA TYR A 125 -8.69 -12.09 -12.70
C TYR A 125 -10.22 -12.11 -12.56
#